data_5c5e067dc6290850ea1628c829529cf9
#
_entry.id   5c5e067dc6290850ea1628c829529cf9
#
_cell.length_a   1.000
_cell.length_b   1.000
_cell.length_c   1.000
_cell.angle_alpha   90.00
_cell.angle_beta   90.00
_cell.angle_gamma   90.00
#
_symmetry.space_group_name_H-M   'P 1'
#
loop_
_entity.id
_entity.type
_entity.pdbx_description
1 polymer ?
#
loop_
_entity_poly.entity_id
_entity_poly.type
_entity_poly.pdbx_seq_one_letter_code
_entity_poly.pdbx_strand_id
1 'polypeptide(L)'
;SIMIYKSDLLKDCVGEADLIIANIVADVIIRLVPELDAHLKENGRFLCSGVLVTREKDVTQALEEAGYKILERREDGEWCAILAARKEERP
;
A
#
# COMPACT_ATOMS: atom_id res chain seq x y z
N SER A 1 -4.78 -5.64 -13.92
CA SER A 1 -5.58 -4.41 -13.74
C SER A 1 -4.97 -3.52 -12.67
N ILE A 2 -5.39 -2.28 -12.67
CA ILE A 2 -4.92 -1.28 -11.70
C ILE A 2 -6.14 -0.75 -10.94
N MET A 3 -6.01 -0.72 -9.62
CA MET A 3 -7.05 -0.17 -8.76
C MET A 3 -6.48 1.06 -8.07
N ILE A 4 -7.19 2.18 -8.16
CA ILE A 4 -6.76 3.42 -7.55
C ILE A 4 -7.63 3.72 -6.34
N TYR A 5 -6.97 3.77 -5.17
CA TYR A 5 -7.65 4.13 -3.93
C TYR A 5 -7.73 5.66 -3.82
N LYS A 6 -8.91 6.19 -3.62
CA LYS A 6 -9.09 7.63 -3.45
C LYS A 6 -9.45 7.94 -2.00
N SER A 7 -10.63 7.91 -1.59
CA SER A 7 -10.94 8.24 -0.20
C SER A 7 -11.86 7.22 0.45
N ASP A 8 -12.48 6.39 -0.33
CA ASP A 8 -13.57 5.60 0.14
C ASP A 8 -13.45 4.16 -0.01
N LEU A 9 -12.29 3.66 0.01
CA LEU A 9 -12.33 2.34 0.45
C LEU A 9 -12.38 1.29 -0.58
N LEU A 10 -11.39 0.44 -0.44
CA LEU A 10 -11.35 -0.82 -1.17
C LEU A 10 -12.58 -1.68 -0.88
N LYS A 11 -13.24 -1.48 0.25
CA LYS A 11 -14.40 -2.29 0.58
C LYS A 11 -15.56 -2.13 -0.40
N ASP A 12 -15.56 -1.02 -1.14
CA ASP A 12 -16.58 -0.82 -2.18
C ASP A 12 -16.12 -1.32 -3.53
N CYS A 13 -14.90 -1.83 -3.62
CA CYS A 13 -14.36 -2.36 -4.86
C CYS A 13 -14.62 -3.85 -4.94
N VAL A 14 -14.86 -4.33 -6.14
CA VAL A 14 -15.10 -5.75 -6.40
C VAL A 14 -13.91 -6.33 -7.13
N GLY A 15 -13.43 -7.48 -6.66
CA GLY A 15 -12.36 -8.19 -7.34
C GLY A 15 -10.97 -7.82 -6.84
N GLU A 16 -9.97 -8.27 -7.60
CA GLU A 16 -8.56 -8.10 -7.27
C GLU A 16 -7.81 -7.42 -8.39
N ALA A 17 -6.77 -6.68 -8.03
CA ALA A 17 -5.95 -5.94 -8.97
C ALA A 17 -4.50 -6.41 -8.92
N ASP A 18 -3.77 -6.20 -10.02
CA ASP A 18 -2.33 -6.45 -10.09
C ASP A 18 -1.55 -5.35 -9.38
N LEU A 19 -2.12 -4.15 -9.34
CA LEU A 19 -1.50 -2.99 -8.72
C LEU A 19 -2.55 -2.15 -8.04
N ILE A 20 -2.33 -1.82 -6.78
CA ILE A 20 -3.18 -0.89 -6.05
C ILE A 20 -2.35 0.36 -5.79
N ILE A 21 -2.87 1.52 -6.17
CA ILE A 21 -2.20 2.79 -5.99
C ILE A 21 -2.98 3.65 -5.01
N ALA A 22 -2.30 4.20 -4.02
CA ALA A 22 -2.89 5.11 -3.06
C ALA A 22 -2.00 6.34 -2.87
N ASN A 23 -2.53 7.52 -3.19
CA ASN A 23 -1.81 8.78 -2.97
C ASN A 23 -2.58 9.55 -1.91
N ILE A 24 -2.34 9.23 -0.66
CA ILE A 24 -3.10 9.73 0.48
C ILE A 24 -2.18 9.86 1.69
N VAL A 25 -2.65 10.52 2.73
CA VAL A 25 -1.85 10.73 3.94
C VAL A 25 -1.63 9.41 4.70
N ALA A 26 -0.56 9.40 5.49
CA ALA A 26 -0.10 8.19 6.18
C ALA A 26 -1.17 7.52 7.04
N ASP A 27 -1.94 8.27 7.79
CA ASP A 27 -2.95 7.68 8.67
C ASP A 27 -4.01 6.88 7.90
N VAL A 28 -4.36 7.37 6.72
CA VAL A 28 -5.34 6.68 5.88
C VAL A 28 -4.72 5.43 5.25
N ILE A 29 -3.44 5.52 4.84
CA ILE A 29 -2.72 4.36 4.32
C ILE A 29 -2.67 3.27 5.37
N ILE A 30 -2.32 3.61 6.60
CA ILE A 30 -2.22 2.63 7.68
C ILE A 30 -3.55 1.92 7.91
N ARG A 31 -4.67 2.65 7.83
CA ARG A 31 -5.99 2.03 7.96
C ARG A 31 -6.37 1.17 6.77
N LEU A 32 -5.82 1.49 5.59
CA LEU A 32 -6.07 0.73 4.37
C LEU A 32 -5.33 -0.61 4.35
N VAL A 33 -4.14 -0.66 4.93
CA VAL A 33 -3.26 -1.81 4.83
C VAL A 33 -3.92 -3.15 5.16
N PRO A 34 -4.74 -3.28 6.22
CA PRO A 34 -5.39 -4.56 6.49
C PRO A 34 -6.36 -5.02 5.40
N GLU A 35 -6.79 -4.13 4.52
CA GLU A 35 -7.74 -4.47 3.46
C GLU A 35 -7.05 -4.89 2.15
N LEU A 36 -5.74 -4.67 2.06
CA LEU A 36 -5.03 -4.92 0.81
C LEU A 36 -5.11 -6.37 0.34
N ASP A 37 -5.01 -7.30 1.27
CA ASP A 37 -4.92 -8.71 0.90
C ASP A 37 -6.15 -9.20 0.16
N ALA A 38 -7.31 -8.67 0.47
CA ALA A 38 -8.57 -9.06 -0.17
C ALA A 38 -8.67 -8.53 -1.61
N HIS A 39 -7.89 -7.51 -1.96
CA HIS A 39 -8.01 -6.84 -3.25
C HIS A 39 -6.76 -6.89 -4.11
N LEU A 40 -5.73 -7.60 -3.65
CA LEU A 40 -4.47 -7.69 -4.36
C LEU A 40 -4.27 -9.10 -4.87
N LYS A 41 -4.09 -9.23 -6.19
CA LYS A 41 -3.80 -10.52 -6.79
C LYS A 41 -2.49 -11.09 -6.27
N GLU A 42 -2.30 -12.39 -6.49
CA GLU A 42 -1.02 -13.04 -6.28
C GLU A 42 0.02 -12.29 -7.10
N ASN A 43 1.19 -12.06 -6.56
CA ASN A 43 2.25 -11.26 -7.18
C ASN A 43 1.86 -9.80 -7.40
N GLY A 44 0.76 -9.35 -6.83
CA GLY A 44 0.34 -7.96 -6.93
C GLY A 44 1.24 -7.02 -6.14
N ARG A 45 1.16 -5.74 -6.47
CA ARG A 45 1.97 -4.70 -5.84
C ARG A 45 1.08 -3.62 -5.26
N PHE A 46 1.57 -3.00 -4.19
CA PHE A 46 0.93 -1.83 -3.60
C PHE A 46 1.89 -0.66 -3.67
N LEU A 47 1.46 0.44 -4.28
CA LEU A 47 2.24 1.65 -4.36
C LEU A 47 1.51 2.75 -3.60
N CYS A 48 2.13 3.26 -2.55
CA CYS A 48 1.58 4.41 -1.85
C CYS A 48 2.51 5.60 -1.97
N SER A 49 1.93 6.78 -2.07
CA SER A 49 2.66 8.04 -2.15
C SER A 49 1.91 9.10 -1.35
N GLY A 50 2.49 10.30 -1.24
CA GLY A 50 1.90 11.34 -0.42
C GLY A 50 2.19 11.14 1.05
N VAL A 51 3.21 10.33 1.37
CA VAL A 51 3.63 10.05 2.74
C VAL A 51 4.72 11.03 3.13
N LEU A 52 4.54 11.75 4.23
CA LEU A 52 5.62 12.58 4.77
C LEU A 52 6.75 11.66 5.22
N VAL A 53 7.98 12.06 4.96
CA VAL A 53 9.17 11.30 5.36
C VAL A 53 9.14 11.02 6.87
N THR A 54 8.63 11.96 7.66
CA THR A 54 8.53 11.80 9.11
C THR A 54 7.54 10.70 9.53
N ARG A 55 6.67 10.26 8.62
CA ARG A 55 5.70 9.21 8.89
C ARG A 55 6.01 7.91 8.15
N GLU A 56 7.12 7.86 7.42
CA GLU A 56 7.47 6.70 6.62
C GLU A 56 7.59 5.42 7.48
N LYS A 57 8.22 5.53 8.62
CA LYS A 57 8.43 4.38 9.49
C LYS A 57 7.09 3.78 9.96
N ASP A 58 6.11 4.62 10.26
CA ASP A 58 4.80 4.13 10.69
C ASP A 58 4.12 3.34 9.57
N VAL A 59 4.25 3.83 8.34
CA VAL A 59 3.66 3.15 7.18
C VAL A 59 4.37 1.83 6.89
N THR A 60 5.70 1.84 6.87
CA THR A 60 6.46 0.61 6.59
C THR A 60 6.23 -0.43 7.68
N GLN A 61 6.13 0.00 8.93
CA GLN A 61 5.85 -0.92 10.03
C GLN A 61 4.47 -1.56 9.86
N ALA A 62 3.46 -0.78 9.51
CA ALA A 62 2.12 -1.31 9.28
C ALA A 62 2.12 -2.34 8.14
N LEU A 63 2.84 -2.03 7.05
CA LEU A 63 2.96 -2.96 5.93
C LEU A 63 3.64 -4.26 6.34
N GLU A 64 4.75 -4.16 7.07
CA GLU A 64 5.49 -5.34 7.47
C GLU A 64 4.68 -6.21 8.44
N GLU A 65 3.95 -5.59 9.37
CA GLU A 65 3.11 -6.32 10.29
C GLU A 65 1.95 -7.02 9.57
N ALA A 66 1.53 -6.49 8.44
CA ALA A 66 0.47 -7.10 7.65
C ALA A 66 0.99 -8.15 6.66
N GLY A 67 2.28 -8.43 6.67
CA GLY A 67 2.86 -9.47 5.83
C GLY A 67 3.41 -8.99 4.51
N TYR A 68 3.73 -7.69 4.41
CA TYR A 68 4.31 -7.12 3.20
C TYR A 68 5.78 -6.80 3.38
N LYS A 69 6.51 -6.76 2.28
CA LYS A 69 7.91 -6.32 2.25
C LYS A 69 8.01 -5.09 1.37
N ILE A 70 8.96 -4.22 1.68
CA ILE A 70 9.21 -3.02 0.91
C ILE A 70 10.16 -3.36 -0.22
N LEU A 71 9.73 -3.16 -1.45
CA LEU A 71 10.55 -3.42 -2.63
C LEU A 71 11.38 -2.21 -3.03
N GLU A 72 10.81 -1.03 -2.89
CA GLU A 72 11.48 0.19 -3.30
C GLU A 72 10.87 1.36 -2.57
N ARG A 73 11.68 2.37 -2.29
CA ARG A 73 11.20 3.64 -1.77
C ARG A 73 11.87 4.77 -2.55
N ARG A 74 11.13 5.85 -2.72
CA ARG A 74 11.65 7.05 -3.35
C ARG A 74 11.31 8.24 -2.45
N GLU A 75 12.24 9.17 -2.36
CA GLU A 75 12.09 10.36 -1.53
C GLU A 75 12.29 11.60 -2.37
N ASP A 76 11.43 12.59 -2.19
CA ASP A 76 11.54 13.86 -2.88
C ASP A 76 11.15 14.96 -1.88
N GLY A 77 12.14 15.68 -1.39
CA GLY A 77 11.93 16.66 -0.35
C GLY A 77 11.41 16.01 0.91
N GLU A 78 10.26 16.45 1.37
CA GLU A 78 9.65 15.90 2.59
C GLU A 78 8.64 14.78 2.32
N TRP A 79 8.52 14.35 1.08
CA TRP A 79 7.55 13.33 0.67
C TRP A 79 8.25 12.05 0.22
N CYS A 80 7.59 10.92 0.42
CA CYS A 80 8.11 9.66 -0.09
C CYS A 80 7.01 8.80 -0.69
N ALA A 81 7.45 7.87 -1.53
CA ALA A 81 6.61 6.84 -2.13
C ALA A 81 7.20 5.48 -1.79
N ILE A 82 6.35 4.49 -1.59
CA ILE A 82 6.75 3.16 -1.16
C ILE A 82 6.06 2.12 -2.02
N LEU A 83 6.84 1.20 -2.58
CA LEU A 83 6.33 0.07 -3.35
C LEU A 83 6.50 -1.18 -2.50
N ALA A 84 5.40 -1.92 -2.32
CA ALA A 84 5.38 -3.09 -1.44
C ALA A 84 4.76 -4.30 -2.14
N ALA A 85 5.10 -5.48 -1.66
CA ALA A 85 4.54 -6.75 -2.12
C ALA A 85 4.43 -7.69 -0.93
N ARG A 86 3.64 -8.76 -1.06
CA ARG A 86 3.56 -9.77 0.00
C ARG A 86 4.93 -10.39 0.21
N LYS A 87 5.24 -10.69 1.46
CA LYS A 87 6.48 -11.39 1.81
C LYS A 87 6.45 -12.80 1.25
N GLU A 88 5.27 -13.43 1.27
CA GLU A 88 5.10 -14.80 0.80
C GLU A 88 3.87 -14.87 -0.09
N GLU A 89 3.93 -15.76 -1.07
CA GLU A 89 2.79 -16.03 -1.92
C GLU A 89 1.68 -16.66 -1.11
N ARG A 90 0.44 -16.36 -1.50
CA ARG A 90 -0.70 -17.04 -0.91
C ARG A 90 -0.69 -18.51 -1.34
N PRO A 91 -1.10 -19.43 -0.45
CA PRO A 91 -1.14 -20.85 -0.81
C PRO A 91 -2.16 -21.13 -1.91
#